data_1c403f69ab7b40836ad7ec63c5c81914
#
_entry.id   1c403f69ab7b40836ad7ec63c5c81914
#
_cell.length_a   1.000
_cell.length_b   1.000
_cell.length_c   1.000
_cell.angle_alpha   90.00
_cell.angle_beta   90.00
_cell.angle_gamma   90.00
#
_symmetry.space_group_name_H-M   'P 1'
#
loop_
_entity.id
_entity.type
_entity.pdbx_description
1 polymer ?
#
loop_
_entity_poly.entity_id
_entity_poly.type
_entity_poly.pdbx_seq_one_letter_code
_entity_poly.pdbx_strand_id
1 'polypeptide(L)'
;MKFDETGLKPELLQGIADLGFESPTPIQEQSIPYLLKSDGDLIATAQTGTGKTAAFGLPILHKADLSKNYPQALILSPTRELGLQIAEDLKTYSKHMSKLNVTAVYGGANIDTQIRALARGTHVVVGTPGRTLDLLKRKKLDLSRIGWVILDEADEMLSMGFKDDLDAILSRAPEKRQTLLFSATMPKEIIRISKEYMEDPHKISVASTNTTAKNVTHGYYMVRAHDRYLALKRIVDLEPNIYGIVFCRTRRDTKSVAEKLSAEGYSADAIHGDLSQAQRDHVMGKFRKRNLQLLVATDVAARGIDVDEITHVINYQLPDDEDVYVHRSGRTGRANKEGVSVCIIHGREKNKLKAIERRIGKRIEEFKVPTGKEICEKQLFKLIDKIEQIKVDEDQIDEFFETIQERLEPMSREDLIKRFVSVEFNRFLEYYKSANDLSTESKNKDARGEARERRNSREDRDDRRGRRNDRGDRDERKPKRRDDYDFARFFINLGTKNGLAPKVLFSLISEQTGQANIEIGDIEILKTFSFFEIDMKYAEKVEKAFSGFRYKGVKVMAEITKSPKHSGGPKTKVKKSKKSTKRRKKF
;
A
#
# COMPACT_ATOMS: atom_id res chain seq x y z
N MET A 1 6.78 36.22 -7.02
CA MET A 1 8.24 36.33 -6.80
C MET A 1 8.95 35.41 -7.79
N LYS A 2 10.08 35.84 -8.39
CA LYS A 2 10.95 34.95 -9.17
C LYS A 2 12.08 34.41 -8.28
N PHE A 3 12.77 33.34 -8.71
CA PHE A 3 13.89 32.81 -7.94
C PHE A 3 15.05 33.80 -7.78
N ASP A 4 15.29 34.66 -8.77
CA ASP A 4 16.33 35.71 -8.70
C ASP A 4 16.10 36.71 -7.57
N GLU A 5 14.86 36.90 -7.17
CA GLU A 5 14.46 37.80 -6.07
C GLU A 5 14.64 37.16 -4.68
N THR A 6 14.95 35.87 -4.60
CA THR A 6 15.08 35.14 -3.32
C THR A 6 16.37 35.45 -2.57
N GLY A 7 17.41 35.95 -3.23
CA GLY A 7 18.73 36.21 -2.65
C GLY A 7 19.64 34.98 -2.55
N LEU A 8 19.33 33.91 -3.26
CA LEU A 8 20.18 32.73 -3.36
C LEU A 8 21.48 33.03 -4.11
N LYS A 9 22.54 32.25 -3.83
CA LYS A 9 23.82 32.32 -4.55
C LYS A 9 23.63 32.06 -6.05
N PRO A 10 24.41 32.75 -6.93
CA PRO A 10 24.30 32.56 -8.39
C PRO A 10 24.42 31.12 -8.85
N GLU A 11 25.31 30.34 -8.23
CA GLU A 11 25.53 28.93 -8.55
C GLU A 11 24.28 28.07 -8.31
N LEU A 12 23.49 28.39 -7.27
CA LEU A 12 22.22 27.71 -6.98
C LEU A 12 21.13 28.16 -7.95
N LEU A 13 21.07 29.46 -8.27
CA LEU A 13 20.15 29.98 -9.28
C LEU A 13 20.37 29.31 -10.63
N GLN A 14 21.63 29.12 -11.02
CA GLN A 14 21.96 28.41 -12.25
C GLN A 14 21.55 26.93 -12.17
N GLY A 15 21.79 26.26 -11.02
CA GLY A 15 21.41 24.86 -10.84
C GLY A 15 19.89 24.60 -10.94
N ILE A 16 19.06 25.53 -10.42
CA ILE A 16 17.60 25.42 -10.53
C ILE A 16 17.08 25.86 -11.92
N ALA A 17 17.75 26.80 -12.57
CA ALA A 17 17.44 27.18 -13.96
C ALA A 17 17.70 26.02 -14.95
N ASP A 18 18.77 25.25 -14.75
CA ASP A 18 19.05 24.01 -15.53
C ASP A 18 17.89 22.99 -15.43
N LEU A 19 17.10 23.03 -14.36
CA LEU A 19 15.91 22.19 -14.13
C LEU A 19 14.62 22.77 -14.69
N GLY A 20 14.66 23.98 -15.27
CA GLY A 20 13.50 24.68 -15.79
C GLY A 20 12.60 25.29 -14.69
N PHE A 21 13.12 25.54 -13.49
CA PHE A 21 12.37 26.19 -12.44
C PHE A 21 12.31 27.70 -12.70
N GLU A 22 11.13 28.21 -13.04
CA GLU A 22 10.91 29.61 -13.36
C GLU A 22 10.50 30.45 -12.14
N SER A 23 9.63 29.93 -11.30
CA SER A 23 9.09 30.60 -10.13
C SER A 23 8.99 29.68 -8.93
N PRO A 24 9.20 30.19 -7.70
CA PRO A 24 9.07 29.39 -6.49
C PRO A 24 7.61 29.01 -6.23
N THR A 25 7.42 27.82 -5.70
CA THR A 25 6.12 27.37 -5.20
C THR A 25 5.74 28.15 -3.92
N PRO A 26 4.45 28.15 -3.50
CA PRO A 26 4.02 28.89 -2.31
C PRO A 26 4.78 28.54 -1.02
N ILE A 27 5.23 27.28 -0.85
CA ILE A 27 6.05 26.89 0.30
C ILE A 27 7.48 27.44 0.18
N GLN A 28 8.04 27.45 -1.03
CA GLN A 28 9.37 28.00 -1.31
C GLN A 28 9.38 29.53 -1.15
N GLU A 29 8.35 30.22 -1.64
CA GLU A 29 8.19 31.68 -1.48
C GLU A 29 8.23 32.15 -0.04
N GLN A 30 7.63 31.37 0.86
CA GLN A 30 7.58 31.72 2.29
C GLN A 30 8.82 31.24 3.05
N SER A 31 9.32 30.02 2.77
CA SER A 31 10.40 29.43 3.54
C SER A 31 11.79 29.90 3.13
N ILE A 32 12.08 30.05 1.82
CA ILE A 32 13.42 30.43 1.37
C ILE A 32 13.86 31.79 1.93
N PRO A 33 13.09 32.90 1.78
CA PRO A 33 13.49 34.19 2.32
C PRO A 33 13.60 34.20 3.86
N TYR A 34 12.72 33.48 4.55
CA TYR A 34 12.80 33.34 6.01
C TYR A 34 14.11 32.65 6.43
N LEU A 35 14.42 31.48 5.85
CA LEU A 35 15.60 30.69 6.19
C LEU A 35 16.93 31.36 5.79
N LEU A 36 16.93 32.24 4.79
CA LEU A 36 18.10 33.02 4.43
C LEU A 36 18.41 34.15 5.44
N LYS A 37 17.35 34.76 6.01
CA LYS A 37 17.45 35.94 6.90
C LYS A 37 17.45 35.60 8.39
N SER A 38 16.88 34.45 8.77
CA SER A 38 16.72 34.02 10.16
C SER A 38 17.48 32.72 10.44
N ASP A 39 17.95 32.56 11.67
CA ASP A 39 18.47 31.31 12.22
C ASP A 39 17.46 30.64 13.18
N GLY A 40 16.22 31.15 13.23
CA GLY A 40 15.12 30.58 14.02
C GLY A 40 14.55 29.29 13.42
N ASP A 41 13.93 28.51 14.26
CA ASP A 41 13.30 27.24 13.88
C ASP A 41 12.09 27.43 12.96
N LEU A 42 11.77 26.42 12.17
CA LEU A 42 10.65 26.48 11.23
C LEU A 42 9.79 25.22 11.29
N ILE A 43 8.49 25.38 11.41
CA ILE A 43 7.50 24.33 11.12
C ILE A 43 6.78 24.68 9.82
N ALA A 44 6.92 23.81 8.83
CA ALA A 44 6.30 23.97 7.53
C ALA A 44 5.29 22.86 7.26
N THR A 45 4.00 23.21 7.21
CA THR A 45 2.94 22.26 6.87
C THR A 45 2.63 22.34 5.39
N ALA A 46 2.98 21.29 4.63
CA ALA A 46 2.79 21.21 3.19
C ALA A 46 2.70 19.76 2.72
N GLN A 47 1.90 19.49 1.70
CA GLN A 47 1.73 18.16 1.12
C GLN A 47 2.98 17.69 0.34
N THR A 48 3.05 16.39 0.01
CA THR A 48 4.07 15.86 -0.92
C THR A 48 3.87 16.45 -2.31
N GLY A 49 5.00 16.68 -3.03
CA GLY A 49 4.94 17.26 -4.38
C GLY A 49 4.76 18.79 -4.43
N THR A 50 4.82 19.50 -3.30
CA THR A 50 4.74 20.98 -3.25
C THR A 50 6.10 21.68 -3.36
N GLY A 51 7.19 20.91 -3.55
CA GLY A 51 8.54 21.48 -3.65
C GLY A 51 9.25 21.68 -2.30
N LYS A 52 8.90 20.92 -1.27
CA LYS A 52 9.52 20.99 0.08
C LYS A 52 11.03 20.83 0.04
N THR A 53 11.55 19.89 -0.77
CA THR A 53 12.99 19.62 -0.87
C THR A 53 13.78 20.88 -1.23
N ALA A 54 13.32 21.64 -2.22
CA ALA A 54 13.97 22.92 -2.58
C ALA A 54 13.73 23.99 -1.50
N ALA A 55 12.59 23.98 -0.82
CA ALA A 55 12.25 24.94 0.23
C ALA A 55 13.23 24.93 1.41
N PHE A 56 13.73 23.75 1.83
CA PHE A 56 14.77 23.65 2.86
C PHE A 56 16.17 23.45 2.25
N GLY A 57 16.29 22.76 1.14
CA GLY A 57 17.56 22.41 0.55
C GLY A 57 18.34 23.61 0.03
N LEU A 58 17.70 24.50 -0.72
CA LEU A 58 18.36 25.69 -1.27
C LEU A 58 18.96 26.62 -0.19
N PRO A 59 18.23 26.94 0.92
CA PRO A 59 18.83 27.74 1.99
C PRO A 59 20.01 27.05 2.69
N ILE A 60 19.92 25.74 2.92
CA ILE A 60 21.01 24.97 3.54
C ILE A 60 22.25 24.99 2.64
N LEU A 61 22.09 24.75 1.34
CA LEU A 61 23.17 24.80 0.36
C LEU A 61 23.76 26.21 0.25
N HIS A 62 22.91 27.25 0.31
CA HIS A 62 23.33 28.65 0.32
C HIS A 62 24.24 28.96 1.52
N LYS A 63 23.85 28.53 2.73
CA LYS A 63 24.58 28.82 3.97
C LYS A 63 25.75 27.86 4.22
N ALA A 64 25.89 26.75 3.46
CA ALA A 64 26.97 25.79 3.63
C ALA A 64 28.35 26.44 3.40
N ASP A 65 29.27 26.16 4.36
CA ASP A 65 30.67 26.60 4.30
C ASP A 65 31.51 25.48 3.68
N LEU A 66 31.92 25.68 2.43
CA LEU A 66 32.65 24.70 1.63
C LEU A 66 34.13 24.56 2.04
N SER A 67 34.64 25.42 2.92
CA SER A 67 35.99 25.31 3.49
C SER A 67 36.06 24.26 4.60
N LYS A 68 34.92 23.85 5.15
CA LYS A 68 34.80 22.93 6.29
C LYS A 68 34.44 21.54 5.81
N ASN A 69 35.23 20.55 6.17
CA ASN A 69 35.06 19.17 5.71
C ASN A 69 34.40 18.28 6.79
N TYR A 70 33.24 18.70 7.31
CA TYR A 70 32.45 17.96 8.30
C TYR A 70 30.94 18.20 8.07
N PRO A 71 30.05 17.33 8.63
CA PRO A 71 28.62 17.50 8.51
C PRO A 71 28.14 18.81 9.13
N GLN A 72 27.48 19.67 8.34
CA GLN A 72 26.90 20.94 8.75
C GLN A 72 25.38 20.85 8.86
N ALA A 73 24.76 19.95 8.08
CA ALA A 73 23.34 19.69 8.11
C ALA A 73 23.03 18.19 8.13
N LEU A 74 22.00 17.82 8.90
CA LEU A 74 21.40 16.50 8.91
C LEU A 74 19.94 16.59 8.46
N ILE A 75 19.58 15.86 7.42
CA ILE A 75 18.22 15.70 6.93
C ILE A 75 17.77 14.28 7.24
N LEU A 76 16.68 14.14 7.97
CA LEU A 76 16.07 12.84 8.27
C LEU A 76 14.81 12.66 7.43
N SER A 77 14.68 11.48 6.83
CA SER A 77 13.53 11.08 6.01
C SER A 77 13.04 9.68 6.40
N PRO A 78 11.73 9.37 6.24
CA PRO A 78 11.15 8.09 6.68
C PRO A 78 11.65 6.89 5.92
N THR A 79 11.98 7.06 4.64
CA THR A 79 12.34 5.96 3.75
C THR A 79 13.67 6.18 3.06
N ARG A 80 14.28 5.08 2.65
CA ARG A 80 15.51 5.10 1.85
C ARG A 80 15.31 5.82 0.52
N GLU A 81 14.21 5.51 -0.13
CA GLU A 81 13.87 6.03 -1.46
C GLU A 81 13.80 7.56 -1.43
N LEU A 82 13.06 8.12 -0.45
CA LEU A 82 12.98 9.57 -0.25
C LEU A 82 14.34 10.17 0.12
N GLY A 83 15.09 9.52 1.02
CA GLY A 83 16.42 10.00 1.39
C GLY A 83 17.41 10.03 0.22
N LEU A 84 17.36 9.05 -0.67
CA LEU A 84 18.16 9.02 -1.91
C LEU A 84 17.73 10.14 -2.87
N GLN A 85 16.42 10.34 -3.02
CA GLN A 85 15.88 11.40 -3.86
C GLN A 85 16.31 12.78 -3.33
N ILE A 86 16.12 13.07 -2.04
CA ILE A 86 16.56 14.33 -1.44
C ILE A 86 18.06 14.54 -1.68
N ALA A 87 18.88 13.50 -1.50
CA ALA A 87 20.33 13.61 -1.72
C ALA A 87 20.67 13.90 -3.19
N GLU A 88 19.93 13.34 -4.14
CA GLU A 88 20.12 13.57 -5.57
C GLU A 88 19.63 14.97 -5.98
N ASP A 89 18.46 15.39 -5.47
CA ASP A 89 17.94 16.76 -5.68
C ASP A 89 18.96 17.80 -5.20
N LEU A 90 19.51 17.63 -3.98
CA LEU A 90 20.50 18.55 -3.42
C LEU A 90 21.79 18.61 -4.27
N LYS A 91 22.26 17.47 -4.80
CA LYS A 91 23.41 17.43 -5.71
C LYS A 91 23.09 18.16 -7.02
N THR A 92 21.90 17.98 -7.55
CA THR A 92 21.45 18.62 -8.78
C THR A 92 21.36 20.13 -8.59
N TYR A 93 20.74 20.60 -7.48
CA TYR A 93 20.69 22.04 -7.17
C TYR A 93 22.08 22.66 -7.00
N SER A 94 23.03 21.89 -6.46
CA SER A 94 24.40 22.33 -6.20
C SER A 94 25.40 21.98 -7.31
N LYS A 95 24.94 21.59 -8.49
CA LYS A 95 25.77 21.17 -9.63
C LYS A 95 26.89 22.15 -9.95
N HIS A 96 26.65 23.44 -9.79
CA HIS A 96 27.63 24.51 -10.05
C HIS A 96 28.44 24.93 -8.80
N MET A 97 28.19 24.30 -7.64
CA MET A 97 28.98 24.50 -6.40
C MET A 97 30.10 23.46 -6.31
N SER A 98 31.31 23.83 -6.71
CA SER A 98 32.48 22.96 -6.58
C SER A 98 32.73 22.60 -5.11
N LYS A 99 33.08 21.32 -4.82
CA LYS A 99 33.44 20.80 -3.47
C LYS A 99 32.28 20.54 -2.52
N LEU A 100 31.03 20.82 -2.87
CA LEU A 100 29.92 20.41 -2.00
C LEU A 100 29.74 18.89 -2.03
N ASN A 101 29.65 18.26 -0.87
CA ASN A 101 29.43 16.82 -0.72
C ASN A 101 28.13 16.55 0.04
N VAL A 102 27.22 15.81 -0.59
CA VAL A 102 25.99 15.30 0.03
C VAL A 102 26.11 13.78 0.14
N THR A 103 25.95 13.24 1.35
CA THR A 103 26.05 11.80 1.61
C THR A 103 24.74 11.25 2.11
N ALA A 104 24.20 10.23 1.40
CA ALA A 104 23.02 9.50 1.85
C ALA A 104 23.40 8.31 2.74
N VAL A 105 22.70 8.13 3.88
CA VAL A 105 22.89 7.04 4.85
C VAL A 105 21.55 6.36 5.16
N TYR A 106 21.42 5.07 4.80
CA TYR A 106 20.14 4.35 4.88
C TYR A 106 20.33 2.86 5.11
N GLY A 107 19.31 2.22 5.66
CA GLY A 107 19.27 0.77 5.89
C GLY A 107 19.22 -0.05 4.60
N GLY A 108 19.57 -1.34 4.69
CA GLY A 108 19.50 -2.27 3.56
C GLY A 108 20.65 -2.20 2.55
N ALA A 109 21.56 -1.22 2.67
CA ALA A 109 22.78 -1.13 1.89
C ALA A 109 24.03 -1.41 2.74
N ASN A 110 25.16 -1.70 2.08
CA ASN A 110 26.43 -1.94 2.77
C ASN A 110 26.84 -0.71 3.58
N ILE A 111 27.03 -0.90 4.87
CA ILE A 111 27.39 0.17 5.81
C ILE A 111 28.81 0.70 5.59
N ASP A 112 29.75 -0.16 5.19
CA ASP A 112 31.17 0.24 5.02
C ASP A 112 31.34 1.24 3.86
N THR A 113 30.51 1.12 2.81
CA THR A 113 30.50 2.09 1.72
C THR A 113 30.04 3.47 2.21
N GLN A 114 29.06 3.51 3.10
CA GLN A 114 28.55 4.76 3.69
C GLN A 114 29.56 5.35 4.67
N ILE A 115 30.21 4.51 5.48
CA ILE A 115 31.30 4.94 6.38
C ILE A 115 32.46 5.55 5.60
N ARG A 116 32.88 4.93 4.49
CA ARG A 116 33.93 5.48 3.60
C ARG A 116 33.51 6.80 2.96
N ALA A 117 32.26 6.94 2.57
CA ALA A 117 31.74 8.20 2.02
C ALA A 117 31.77 9.33 3.07
N LEU A 118 31.31 9.07 4.29
CA LEU A 118 31.39 10.02 5.41
C LEU A 118 32.85 10.41 5.74
N ALA A 119 33.77 9.45 5.73
CA ALA A 119 35.20 9.68 6.04
C ALA A 119 35.91 10.53 4.99
N ARG A 120 35.44 10.58 3.74
CA ARG A 120 35.98 11.49 2.69
C ARG A 120 35.61 12.95 2.94
N GLY A 121 34.73 13.21 3.88
CA GLY A 121 34.16 14.51 4.18
C GLY A 121 32.80 14.72 3.51
N THR A 122 31.89 15.28 4.28
CA THR A 122 30.53 15.59 3.82
C THR A 122 30.02 16.86 4.48
N HIS A 123 29.27 17.67 3.75
CA HIS A 123 28.66 18.90 4.26
C HIS A 123 27.22 18.66 4.69
N VAL A 124 26.50 17.84 3.92
CA VAL A 124 25.08 17.50 4.20
C VAL A 124 24.94 15.98 4.28
N VAL A 125 24.36 15.49 5.38
CA VAL A 125 23.99 14.09 5.55
C VAL A 125 22.48 13.96 5.38
N VAL A 126 22.04 13.08 4.49
CA VAL A 126 20.63 12.71 4.35
C VAL A 126 20.45 11.29 4.83
N GLY A 127 19.62 11.06 5.84
CA GLY A 127 19.55 9.76 6.49
C GLY A 127 18.16 9.26 6.85
N THR A 128 18.03 7.91 6.92
CA THR A 128 16.91 7.29 7.60
C THR A 128 17.25 7.15 9.10
N PRO A 129 16.27 7.32 10.03
CA PRO A 129 16.55 7.38 11.47
C PRO A 129 17.38 6.21 11.98
N GLY A 130 16.98 4.96 11.73
CA GLY A 130 17.67 3.78 12.26
C GLY A 130 19.14 3.66 11.80
N ARG A 131 19.48 3.96 10.53
CA ARG A 131 20.87 3.92 10.03
C ARG A 131 21.67 5.09 10.55
N THR A 132 21.09 6.27 10.65
CA THR A 132 21.72 7.44 11.23
C THR A 132 22.11 7.16 12.69
N LEU A 133 21.20 6.60 13.48
CA LEU A 133 21.46 6.23 14.86
C LEU A 133 22.54 5.12 15.00
N ASP A 134 22.55 4.12 14.11
CA ASP A 134 23.59 3.07 14.08
C ASP A 134 24.98 3.68 13.82
N LEU A 135 25.10 4.60 12.85
CA LEU A 135 26.36 5.30 12.56
C LEU A 135 26.82 6.19 13.72
N LEU A 136 25.90 6.84 14.42
CA LEU A 136 26.17 7.61 15.64
C LEU A 136 26.67 6.70 16.77
N LYS A 137 25.99 5.57 17.02
CA LYS A 137 26.41 4.57 18.04
C LYS A 137 27.80 4.01 17.74
N ARG A 138 28.14 3.81 16.46
CA ARG A 138 29.46 3.36 16.00
C ARG A 138 30.50 4.46 15.95
N LYS A 139 30.18 5.71 16.32
CA LYS A 139 31.07 6.88 16.25
C LYS A 139 31.65 7.10 14.83
N LYS A 140 30.87 6.76 13.80
CA LYS A 140 31.23 6.97 12.37
C LYS A 140 30.54 8.19 11.76
N LEU A 141 29.58 8.76 12.44
CA LEU A 141 28.95 10.04 12.17
C LEU A 141 29.07 10.89 13.43
N ASP A 142 29.55 12.11 13.28
CA ASP A 142 29.64 13.11 14.36
C ASP A 142 28.68 14.27 14.03
N LEU A 143 27.80 14.57 14.97
CA LEU A 143 26.83 15.66 14.87
C LEU A 143 27.20 16.88 15.72
N SER A 144 28.32 16.86 16.43
CA SER A 144 28.69 17.90 17.40
C SER A 144 28.82 19.31 16.81
N ARG A 145 28.95 19.41 15.49
CA ARG A 145 29.17 20.67 14.75
C ARG A 145 28.11 20.97 13.72
N ILE A 146 26.96 20.25 13.74
CA ILE A 146 25.89 20.55 12.81
C ILE A 146 25.16 21.86 13.22
N GLY A 147 24.85 22.67 12.23
CA GLY A 147 24.04 23.88 12.40
C GLY A 147 22.56 23.67 12.08
N TRP A 148 22.23 22.61 11.32
CA TRP A 148 20.86 22.35 10.88
C TRP A 148 20.43 20.91 11.06
N VAL A 149 19.20 20.72 11.57
CA VAL A 149 18.50 19.44 11.57
C VAL A 149 17.16 19.63 10.86
N ILE A 150 16.92 18.81 9.85
CA ILE A 150 15.70 18.82 9.07
C ILE A 150 14.97 17.50 9.25
N LEU A 151 13.69 17.56 9.62
CA LEU A 151 12.79 16.42 9.69
C LEU A 151 11.81 16.51 8.53
N ASP A 152 12.03 15.75 7.45
CA ASP A 152 11.10 15.71 6.31
C ASP A 152 10.15 14.52 6.43
N GLU A 153 8.87 14.74 6.10
CA GLU A 153 7.77 13.80 6.35
C GLU A 153 7.79 13.28 7.81
N ALA A 154 7.89 14.21 8.78
CA ALA A 154 8.03 13.87 10.20
C ALA A 154 6.87 13.02 10.74
N ASP A 155 5.63 13.29 10.30
CA ASP A 155 4.44 12.48 10.60
C ASP A 155 4.60 11.03 10.14
N GLU A 156 5.18 10.81 8.98
CA GLU A 156 5.45 9.49 8.45
C GLU A 156 6.54 8.76 9.25
N MET A 157 7.61 9.44 9.66
CA MET A 157 8.62 8.83 10.54
C MET A 157 8.02 8.32 11.85
N LEU A 158 7.11 9.08 12.44
CA LEU A 158 6.41 8.67 13.68
C LEU A 158 5.45 7.51 13.43
N SER A 159 4.68 7.55 12.35
CA SER A 159 3.77 6.46 11.99
C SER A 159 4.50 5.13 11.72
N MET A 160 5.78 5.19 11.33
CA MET A 160 6.66 4.04 11.13
C MET A 160 7.34 3.57 12.43
N GLY A 161 7.13 4.26 13.56
CA GLY A 161 7.68 3.88 14.86
C GLY A 161 9.10 4.37 15.13
N PHE A 162 9.62 5.34 14.36
CA PHE A 162 10.97 5.89 14.56
C PHE A 162 11.07 6.93 15.68
N LYS A 163 10.05 7.01 16.55
CA LYS A 163 10.03 7.98 17.65
C LYS A 163 11.30 7.91 18.51
N ASP A 164 11.64 6.73 19.02
CA ASP A 164 12.79 6.55 19.92
C ASP A 164 14.12 6.80 19.20
N ASP A 165 14.19 6.48 17.90
CA ASP A 165 15.36 6.77 17.08
C ASP A 165 15.54 8.29 16.88
N LEU A 166 14.43 9.01 16.62
CA LEU A 166 14.44 10.47 16.48
C LEU A 166 14.87 11.14 17.79
N ASP A 167 14.26 10.77 18.91
CA ASP A 167 14.62 11.30 20.23
C ASP A 167 16.12 11.04 20.52
N ALA A 168 16.64 9.85 20.22
CA ALA A 168 18.05 9.51 20.41
C ALA A 168 19.02 10.22 19.46
N ILE A 169 18.60 10.63 18.28
CA ILE A 169 19.40 11.43 17.34
C ILE A 169 19.39 12.90 17.75
N LEU A 170 18.20 13.45 18.00
CA LEU A 170 18.01 14.87 18.34
C LEU A 170 18.72 15.25 19.64
N SER A 171 18.72 14.35 20.65
CA SER A 171 19.45 14.55 21.92
C SER A 171 20.97 14.55 21.77
N ARG A 172 21.52 14.08 20.64
CA ARG A 172 22.99 14.11 20.35
C ARG A 172 23.40 15.28 19.47
N ALA A 173 22.47 15.98 18.91
CA ALA A 173 22.75 17.20 18.17
C ALA A 173 22.97 18.38 19.13
N PRO A 174 23.77 19.39 18.77
CA PRO A 174 23.98 20.58 19.60
C PRO A 174 22.65 21.25 19.98
N GLU A 175 22.57 21.83 21.18
CA GLU A 175 21.41 22.64 21.58
C GLU A 175 21.25 23.86 20.66
N LYS A 176 22.37 24.54 20.39
CA LYS A 176 22.37 25.66 19.45
C LYS A 176 22.45 25.15 18.02
N ARG A 177 21.28 24.93 17.42
CA ARG A 177 21.09 24.57 16.02
C ARG A 177 19.77 25.17 15.50
N GLN A 178 19.60 25.21 14.20
CA GLN A 178 18.31 25.49 13.58
C GLN A 178 17.61 24.18 13.26
N THR A 179 16.36 24.00 13.72
CA THR A 179 15.57 22.79 13.47
C THR A 179 14.42 23.12 12.52
N LEU A 180 14.33 22.39 11.42
CA LEU A 180 13.28 22.56 10.42
C LEU A 180 12.39 21.31 10.41
N LEU A 181 11.10 21.47 10.60
CA LEU A 181 10.13 20.39 10.60
C LEU A 181 9.18 20.56 9.42
N PHE A 182 9.25 19.64 8.47
CA PHE A 182 8.35 19.55 7.33
C PHE A 182 7.43 18.34 7.49
N SER A 183 6.11 18.58 7.43
CA SER A 183 5.11 17.53 7.63
C SER A 183 3.86 17.82 6.82
N ALA A 184 3.13 16.79 6.40
CA ALA A 184 1.81 16.97 5.78
C ALA A 184 0.71 17.16 6.84
N THR A 185 0.89 16.58 8.02
CA THR A 185 -0.06 16.61 9.13
C THR A 185 0.62 16.99 10.43
N MET A 186 -0.16 17.45 11.42
CA MET A 186 0.36 17.85 12.74
C MET A 186 -0.31 17.04 13.87
N PRO A 187 -0.06 15.71 13.95
CA PRO A 187 -0.55 14.91 15.05
C PRO A 187 0.10 15.31 16.40
N LYS A 188 -0.48 14.86 17.51
CA LYS A 188 -0.03 15.23 18.86
C LYS A 188 1.45 14.93 19.11
N GLU A 189 1.95 13.87 18.53
CA GLU A 189 3.35 13.43 18.62
C GLU A 189 4.30 14.42 17.94
N ILE A 190 3.93 14.96 16.78
CA ILE A 190 4.70 16.02 16.09
C ILE A 190 4.71 17.31 16.91
N ILE A 191 3.55 17.68 17.47
CA ILE A 191 3.45 18.85 18.36
C ILE A 191 4.36 18.67 19.60
N ARG A 192 4.47 17.44 20.13
CA ARG A 192 5.38 17.14 21.23
C ARG A 192 6.84 17.32 20.82
N ILE A 193 7.26 16.73 19.70
CA ILE A 193 8.64 16.89 19.17
C ILE A 193 8.96 18.37 18.96
N SER A 194 8.04 19.13 18.37
CA SER A 194 8.28 20.57 18.16
C SER A 194 8.47 21.32 19.49
N LYS A 195 7.72 21.00 20.54
CA LYS A 195 7.88 21.63 21.86
C LYS A 195 9.14 21.20 22.60
N GLU A 196 9.65 20.01 22.34
CA GLU A 196 10.79 19.43 23.05
C GLU A 196 12.13 19.82 22.40
N TYR A 197 12.18 19.98 21.08
CA TYR A 197 13.41 20.14 20.31
C TYR A 197 13.49 21.42 19.49
N MET A 198 12.48 22.31 19.54
CA MET A 198 12.43 23.56 18.80
C MET A 198 12.14 24.73 19.74
N GLU A 199 12.74 25.88 19.43
CA GLU A 199 12.57 27.12 20.20
C GLU A 199 11.78 28.14 19.37
N ASP A 200 10.58 28.49 19.84
CA ASP A 200 9.64 29.46 19.20
C ASP A 200 9.59 29.36 17.65
N PRO A 201 9.22 28.20 17.10
CA PRO A 201 9.34 27.97 15.68
C PRO A 201 8.39 28.84 14.87
N HIS A 202 8.90 29.49 13.84
CA HIS A 202 8.07 30.16 12.83
C HIS A 202 7.20 29.13 12.12
N LYS A 203 5.91 29.43 11.93
CA LYS A 203 4.94 28.50 11.35
C LYS A 203 4.52 28.95 9.96
N ILE A 204 4.84 28.15 8.98
CA ILE A 204 4.36 28.31 7.61
C ILE A 204 3.33 27.21 7.36
N SER A 205 2.12 27.60 7.03
CA SER A 205 1.09 26.68 6.56
C SER A 205 0.70 27.09 5.16
N VAL A 206 1.20 26.35 4.19
CA VAL A 206 0.66 26.49 2.85
C VAL A 206 -0.63 25.71 2.86
N ALA A 207 -1.70 26.43 3.15
CA ALA A 207 -3.05 25.89 3.08
C ALA A 207 -3.34 25.46 1.64
N SER A 208 -3.00 24.22 1.30
CA SER A 208 -4.00 23.48 0.59
C SER A 208 -5.10 23.26 1.65
N THR A 209 -6.16 24.04 1.59
CA THR A 209 -7.44 23.64 2.17
C THR A 209 -7.47 22.12 2.12
N ASN A 210 -7.68 21.39 3.21
CA ASN A 210 -7.75 19.96 3.47
C ASN A 210 -8.08 19.05 2.27
N THR A 211 -7.58 19.34 1.10
CA THR A 211 -7.98 18.81 -0.19
C THR A 211 -6.77 18.12 -0.83
N THR A 212 -6.95 16.85 -1.13
CA THR A 212 -6.21 16.16 -2.21
C THR A 212 -6.00 17.11 -3.39
N ALA A 213 -4.91 16.97 -4.13
CA ALA A 213 -4.59 17.82 -5.27
C ALA A 213 -5.85 18.13 -6.09
N LYS A 214 -6.05 19.41 -6.48
CA LYS A 214 -7.27 19.86 -7.16
C LYS A 214 -7.59 19.01 -8.40
N ASN A 215 -6.57 18.44 -9.00
CA ASN A 215 -6.62 17.64 -10.23
C ASN A 215 -6.82 16.14 -10.01
N VAL A 216 -7.18 15.69 -8.78
CA VAL A 216 -7.48 14.28 -8.52
C VAL A 216 -8.99 14.07 -8.45
N THR A 217 -9.49 13.22 -9.34
CA THR A 217 -10.86 12.70 -9.29
C THR A 217 -10.94 11.55 -8.30
N HIS A 218 -11.89 11.64 -7.35
CA HIS A 218 -12.09 10.61 -6.33
C HIS A 218 -13.37 9.83 -6.58
N GLY A 219 -13.26 8.49 -6.67
CA GLY A 219 -14.40 7.63 -6.89
C GLY A 219 -14.35 6.34 -6.05
N TYR A 220 -15.46 5.63 -5.95
CA TYR A 220 -15.49 4.29 -5.37
C TYR A 220 -16.41 3.35 -6.14
N TYR A 221 -16.05 2.08 -6.12
CA TYR A 221 -16.85 0.98 -6.66
C TYR A 221 -17.42 0.15 -5.51
N MET A 222 -18.75 -0.01 -5.48
CA MET A 222 -19.44 -0.83 -4.47
C MET A 222 -19.60 -2.25 -4.98
N VAL A 223 -18.90 -3.20 -4.32
CA VAL A 223 -18.94 -4.62 -4.67
C VAL A 223 -19.08 -5.52 -3.45
N ARG A 224 -19.32 -6.81 -3.65
CA ARG A 224 -19.21 -7.79 -2.57
C ARG A 224 -17.73 -8.06 -2.25
N ALA A 225 -17.45 -8.44 -1.00
CA ALA A 225 -16.08 -8.66 -0.55
C ALA A 225 -15.31 -9.69 -1.40
N HIS A 226 -15.98 -10.73 -1.90
CA HIS A 226 -15.37 -11.77 -2.75
C HIS A 226 -15.18 -11.33 -4.21
N ASP A 227 -15.91 -10.30 -4.68
CA ASP A 227 -15.83 -9.78 -6.04
C ASP A 227 -14.78 -8.67 -6.21
N ARG A 228 -14.08 -8.32 -5.12
CA ARG A 228 -13.11 -7.20 -5.12
C ARG A 228 -12.02 -7.36 -6.17
N TYR A 229 -11.50 -8.58 -6.37
CA TYR A 229 -10.49 -8.84 -7.39
C TYR A 229 -11.06 -8.71 -8.81
N LEU A 230 -12.27 -9.20 -9.06
CA LEU A 230 -12.95 -9.06 -10.34
C LEU A 230 -13.23 -7.59 -10.68
N ALA A 231 -13.58 -6.78 -9.66
CA ALA A 231 -13.75 -5.34 -9.85
C ALA A 231 -12.41 -4.67 -10.20
N LEU A 232 -11.31 -5.00 -9.50
CA LEU A 232 -9.97 -4.51 -9.84
C LEU A 232 -9.62 -4.81 -11.29
N LYS A 233 -9.83 -6.06 -11.73
CA LYS A 233 -9.57 -6.48 -13.10
C LYS A 233 -10.36 -5.64 -14.11
N ARG A 234 -11.67 -5.43 -13.88
CA ARG A 234 -12.52 -4.62 -14.76
C ARG A 234 -12.08 -3.15 -14.83
N ILE A 235 -11.62 -2.57 -13.72
CA ILE A 235 -11.09 -1.21 -13.69
C ILE A 235 -9.83 -1.13 -14.57
N VAL A 236 -8.94 -2.11 -14.44
CA VAL A 236 -7.71 -2.18 -15.23
C VAL A 236 -8.01 -2.40 -16.71
N ASP A 237 -8.94 -3.29 -17.03
CA ASP A 237 -9.34 -3.58 -18.40
C ASP A 237 -10.07 -2.39 -19.07
N LEU A 238 -10.78 -1.58 -18.28
CA LEU A 238 -11.42 -0.36 -18.78
C LEU A 238 -10.41 0.69 -19.20
N GLU A 239 -9.24 0.73 -18.55
CA GLU A 239 -8.19 1.75 -18.76
C GLU A 239 -6.90 1.13 -19.35
N PRO A 240 -6.88 0.87 -20.67
CA PRO A 240 -5.76 0.16 -21.30
C PRO A 240 -4.39 0.84 -21.17
N ASN A 241 -4.36 2.17 -20.94
CA ASN A 241 -3.14 2.96 -20.72
C ASN A 241 -2.87 3.18 -19.24
N ILE A 242 -3.50 2.39 -18.34
CA ILE A 242 -3.32 2.55 -16.91
C ILE A 242 -1.84 2.42 -16.54
N TYR A 243 -1.36 3.40 -15.80
CA TYR A 243 -0.07 3.37 -15.12
C TYR A 243 -0.36 3.73 -13.66
N GLY A 244 -0.41 2.72 -12.81
CA GLY A 244 -1.04 2.90 -11.51
C GLY A 244 -0.42 2.14 -10.35
N ILE A 245 -0.82 2.56 -9.15
CA ILE A 245 -0.49 1.86 -7.89
C ILE A 245 -1.76 1.27 -7.31
N VAL A 246 -1.71 -0.04 -6.98
CA VAL A 246 -2.78 -0.77 -6.30
C VAL A 246 -2.39 -0.95 -4.83
N PHE A 247 -3.08 -0.28 -3.93
CA PHE A 247 -2.80 -0.35 -2.50
C PHE A 247 -3.56 -1.48 -1.82
N CYS A 248 -2.81 -2.39 -1.18
CA CYS A 248 -3.31 -3.46 -0.32
C CYS A 248 -2.88 -3.24 1.13
N ARG A 249 -3.71 -3.70 2.09
CA ARG A 249 -3.42 -3.53 3.53
C ARG A 249 -2.32 -4.45 4.04
N THR A 250 -2.22 -5.65 3.50
CA THR A 250 -1.29 -6.68 3.99
C THR A 250 -0.30 -7.11 2.91
N ARG A 251 0.90 -7.55 3.33
CA ARG A 251 1.92 -8.14 2.45
C ARG A 251 1.37 -9.35 1.68
N ARG A 252 0.53 -10.16 2.33
CA ARG A 252 -0.10 -11.34 1.74
C ARG A 252 -1.05 -10.96 0.61
N ASP A 253 -1.92 -9.96 0.83
CA ASP A 253 -2.84 -9.48 -0.20
C ASP A 253 -2.07 -8.88 -1.37
N THR A 254 -1.03 -8.06 -1.08
CA THR A 254 -0.15 -7.45 -2.10
C THR A 254 0.43 -8.51 -3.02
N LYS A 255 1.05 -9.55 -2.44
CA LYS A 255 1.62 -10.66 -3.19
C LYS A 255 0.56 -11.42 -3.99
N SER A 256 -0.55 -11.78 -3.36
CA SER A 256 -1.63 -12.55 -4.01
C SER A 256 -2.28 -11.79 -5.17
N VAL A 257 -2.50 -10.47 -5.03
CA VAL A 257 -3.09 -9.65 -6.09
C VAL A 257 -2.13 -9.49 -7.26
N ALA A 258 -0.83 -9.24 -7.00
CA ALA A 258 0.18 -9.13 -8.05
C ALA A 258 0.37 -10.45 -8.81
N GLU A 259 0.45 -11.59 -8.09
CA GLU A 259 0.57 -12.92 -8.71
C GLU A 259 -0.64 -13.25 -9.61
N LYS A 260 -1.86 -12.92 -9.17
CA LYS A 260 -3.08 -13.11 -9.98
C LYS A 260 -3.06 -12.25 -11.23
N LEU A 261 -2.75 -10.97 -11.10
CA LEU A 261 -2.65 -10.05 -12.24
C LEU A 261 -1.60 -10.53 -13.24
N SER A 262 -0.40 -10.90 -12.76
CA SER A 262 0.67 -11.41 -13.62
C SER A 262 0.32 -12.73 -14.31
N ALA A 263 -0.34 -13.66 -13.60
CA ALA A 263 -0.81 -14.93 -14.18
C ALA A 263 -1.88 -14.74 -15.27
N GLU A 264 -2.65 -13.64 -15.20
CA GLU A 264 -3.65 -13.27 -16.21
C GLU A 264 -3.07 -12.40 -17.34
N GLY A 265 -1.74 -12.15 -17.33
CA GLY A 265 -1.03 -11.47 -18.41
C GLY A 265 -0.91 -9.96 -18.24
N TYR A 266 -1.26 -9.40 -17.07
CA TYR A 266 -1.01 -7.98 -16.78
C TYR A 266 0.45 -7.75 -16.41
N SER A 267 1.01 -6.62 -16.86
CA SER A 267 2.34 -6.18 -16.45
C SER A 267 2.28 -5.60 -15.04
N ALA A 268 2.27 -6.49 -14.03
CA ALA A 268 2.12 -6.14 -12.63
C ALA A 268 3.19 -6.83 -11.76
N ASP A 269 3.68 -6.12 -10.74
CA ASP A 269 4.61 -6.69 -9.75
C ASP A 269 4.30 -6.15 -8.35
N ALA A 270 4.76 -6.86 -7.31
CA ALA A 270 4.50 -6.55 -5.92
C ALA A 270 5.66 -5.79 -5.26
N ILE A 271 5.35 -4.82 -4.38
CA ILE A 271 6.32 -4.22 -3.48
C ILE A 271 5.82 -4.26 -2.04
N HIS A 272 6.55 -4.97 -1.16
CA HIS A 272 6.21 -5.14 0.26
C HIS A 272 7.45 -5.39 1.11
N GLY A 273 7.29 -5.37 2.43
CA GLY A 273 8.40 -5.43 3.38
C GLY A 273 9.21 -6.73 3.40
N ASP A 274 8.72 -7.83 2.79
CA ASP A 274 9.46 -9.10 2.73
C ASP A 274 10.44 -9.18 1.56
N LEU A 275 10.40 -8.22 0.62
CA LEU A 275 11.35 -8.14 -0.47
C LEU A 275 12.71 -7.67 0.04
N SER A 276 13.77 -8.31 -0.43
CA SER A 276 15.13 -7.79 -0.26
C SER A 276 15.27 -6.45 -0.96
N GLN A 277 16.27 -5.66 -0.56
CA GLN A 277 16.46 -4.34 -1.16
C GLN A 277 16.77 -4.42 -2.66
N ALA A 278 17.55 -5.40 -3.08
CA ALA A 278 17.83 -5.62 -4.50
C ALA A 278 16.56 -5.92 -5.32
N GLN A 279 15.64 -6.70 -4.76
CA GLN A 279 14.34 -6.99 -5.38
C GLN A 279 13.48 -5.73 -5.47
N ARG A 280 13.44 -4.90 -4.40
CA ARG A 280 12.71 -3.63 -4.41
C ARG A 280 13.27 -2.68 -5.47
N ASP A 281 14.60 -2.52 -5.53
CA ASP A 281 15.26 -1.67 -6.51
C ASP A 281 14.97 -2.15 -7.95
N HIS A 282 14.93 -3.46 -8.17
CA HIS A 282 14.58 -4.06 -9.46
C HIS A 282 13.13 -3.76 -9.87
N VAL A 283 12.16 -4.00 -8.98
CA VAL A 283 10.74 -3.72 -9.24
C VAL A 283 10.53 -2.23 -9.49
N MET A 284 11.10 -1.37 -8.65
CA MET A 284 11.01 0.09 -8.82
C MET A 284 11.67 0.56 -10.11
N GLY A 285 12.81 -0.06 -10.49
CA GLY A 285 13.47 0.23 -11.75
C GLY A 285 12.61 -0.10 -12.98
N LYS A 286 11.92 -1.24 -12.96
CA LYS A 286 10.94 -1.62 -14.00
C LYS A 286 9.76 -0.63 -14.04
N PHE A 287 9.23 -0.25 -12.88
CA PHE A 287 8.08 0.65 -12.77
C PHE A 287 8.44 2.04 -13.32
N ARG A 288 9.55 2.65 -12.89
CA ARG A 288 10.01 3.95 -13.42
C ARG A 288 10.25 3.96 -14.93
N LYS A 289 10.71 2.84 -15.48
CA LYS A 289 10.92 2.68 -16.94
C LYS A 289 9.63 2.34 -17.69
N ARG A 290 8.48 2.34 -17.04
CA ARG A 290 7.17 1.95 -17.60
C ARG A 290 7.10 0.52 -18.15
N ASN A 291 8.03 -0.35 -17.75
CA ASN A 291 7.99 -1.78 -18.04
C ASN A 291 6.97 -2.53 -17.16
N LEU A 292 6.41 -1.87 -16.17
CA LEU A 292 5.27 -2.31 -15.38
C LEU A 292 4.15 -1.28 -15.49
N GLN A 293 2.93 -1.76 -15.74
CA GLN A 293 1.72 -0.94 -15.74
C GLN A 293 1.18 -0.73 -14.32
N LEU A 294 1.26 -1.76 -13.48
CA LEU A 294 0.68 -1.78 -12.15
C LEU A 294 1.73 -2.16 -11.12
N LEU A 295 1.87 -1.31 -10.11
CA LEU A 295 2.63 -1.61 -8.90
C LEU A 295 1.67 -1.95 -7.77
N VAL A 296 1.66 -3.21 -7.31
CA VAL A 296 0.83 -3.60 -6.16
C VAL A 296 1.64 -3.41 -4.88
N ALA A 297 1.16 -2.59 -3.95
CA ALA A 297 1.98 -2.13 -2.83
C ALA A 297 1.24 -2.14 -1.48
N THR A 298 2.01 -2.34 -0.39
CA THR A 298 1.56 -1.93 0.96
C THR A 298 1.88 -0.45 1.20
N ASP A 299 1.18 0.19 2.13
CA ASP A 299 1.43 1.60 2.48
C ASP A 299 2.90 1.87 2.79
N VAL A 300 3.48 1.08 3.69
CA VAL A 300 4.89 1.24 4.10
C VAL A 300 5.86 1.11 2.93
N ALA A 301 5.60 0.17 2.02
CA ALA A 301 6.49 -0.07 0.89
C ALA A 301 6.32 0.96 -0.25
N ALA A 302 5.15 1.60 -0.33
CA ALA A 302 4.85 2.65 -1.31
C ALA A 302 5.23 4.06 -0.83
N ARG A 303 5.63 4.22 0.43
CA ARG A 303 6.14 5.50 0.94
C ARG A 303 7.44 5.90 0.24
N GLY A 304 7.57 7.17 -0.05
CA GLY A 304 8.75 7.68 -0.74
C GLY A 304 8.86 7.26 -2.21
N ILE A 305 7.82 6.61 -2.78
CA ILE A 305 7.78 6.38 -4.22
C ILE A 305 7.55 7.74 -4.89
N ASP A 306 8.60 8.22 -5.53
CA ASP A 306 8.53 9.35 -6.43
C ASP A 306 8.60 8.81 -7.85
N VAL A 307 7.46 8.77 -8.46
CA VAL A 307 7.25 8.36 -9.85
C VAL A 307 6.24 9.32 -10.43
N ASP A 308 6.66 9.99 -11.47
CA ASP A 308 5.81 10.93 -12.19
C ASP A 308 4.79 10.21 -13.06
N GLU A 309 3.72 10.96 -13.38
CA GLU A 309 2.72 10.53 -14.35
C GLU A 309 1.91 9.27 -13.99
N ILE A 310 1.83 8.96 -12.69
CA ILE A 310 0.91 7.92 -12.24
C ILE A 310 -0.52 8.39 -12.55
N THR A 311 -1.23 7.64 -13.40
CA THR A 311 -2.59 7.98 -13.82
C THR A 311 -3.63 7.57 -12.78
N HIS A 312 -3.41 6.42 -12.13
CA HIS A 312 -4.40 5.83 -11.22
C HIS A 312 -3.79 5.40 -9.88
N VAL A 313 -4.51 5.71 -8.82
CA VAL A 313 -4.33 5.13 -7.49
C VAL A 313 -5.55 4.29 -7.17
N ILE A 314 -5.37 2.98 -7.03
CA ILE A 314 -6.46 2.06 -6.72
C ILE A 314 -6.33 1.58 -5.29
N ASN A 315 -7.25 1.98 -4.43
CA ASN A 315 -7.35 1.45 -3.08
C ASN A 315 -8.12 0.12 -3.14
N TYR A 316 -7.38 -0.99 -3.34
CA TYR A 316 -7.95 -2.34 -3.29
C TYR A 316 -8.64 -2.62 -1.96
N GLN A 317 -8.10 -2.06 -0.89
CA GLN A 317 -8.70 -1.99 0.44
C GLN A 317 -8.51 -0.58 1.00
N LEU A 318 -9.53 -0.03 1.67
CA LEU A 318 -9.40 1.25 2.36
C LEU A 318 -8.32 1.18 3.44
N PRO A 319 -7.51 2.22 3.61
CA PRO A 319 -6.55 2.31 4.70
C PRO A 319 -7.27 2.36 6.06
N ASP A 320 -6.57 2.08 7.14
CA ASP A 320 -7.17 2.16 8.49
C ASP A 320 -7.24 3.60 9.01
N ASP A 321 -6.35 4.46 8.55
CA ASP A 321 -6.26 5.87 8.87
C ASP A 321 -6.61 6.72 7.64
N GLU A 322 -7.37 7.80 7.83
CA GLU A 322 -7.81 8.70 6.76
C GLU A 322 -6.64 9.49 6.16
N ASP A 323 -5.61 9.81 6.94
CA ASP A 323 -4.41 10.51 6.46
C ASP A 323 -3.61 9.64 5.48
N VAL A 324 -3.59 8.33 5.68
CA VAL A 324 -2.98 7.39 4.74
C VAL A 324 -3.68 7.44 3.38
N TYR A 325 -5.00 7.65 3.34
CA TYR A 325 -5.71 7.85 2.06
C TYR A 325 -5.22 9.09 1.31
N VAL A 326 -5.00 10.19 2.03
CA VAL A 326 -4.44 11.43 1.45
C VAL A 326 -3.05 11.17 0.85
N HIS A 327 -2.18 10.47 1.58
CA HIS A 327 -0.84 10.11 1.11
C HIS A 327 -0.85 9.15 -0.10
N ARG A 328 -1.80 8.19 -0.15
CA ARG A 328 -1.98 7.32 -1.31
C ARG A 328 -2.44 8.11 -2.53
N SER A 329 -3.51 8.90 -2.39
CA SER A 329 -4.07 9.70 -3.48
C SER A 329 -3.09 10.76 -4.01
N GLY A 330 -2.22 11.29 -3.16
CA GLY A 330 -1.13 12.20 -3.55
C GLY A 330 -0.01 11.55 -4.38
N ARG A 331 -0.10 10.26 -4.74
CA ARG A 331 0.81 9.64 -5.70
C ARG A 331 0.40 9.92 -7.15
N THR A 332 -0.83 10.38 -7.40
CA THR A 332 -1.31 10.83 -8.71
C THR A 332 -1.68 12.31 -8.68
N GLY A 333 -1.96 12.92 -9.82
CA GLY A 333 -2.33 14.34 -9.94
C GLY A 333 -1.19 15.31 -9.63
N ARG A 334 0.07 14.90 -9.81
CA ARG A 334 1.26 15.75 -9.61
C ARG A 334 1.55 16.60 -10.84
N ALA A 335 2.32 17.69 -10.64
CA ALA A 335 2.77 18.60 -11.70
C ALA A 335 1.63 19.10 -12.59
N ASN A 336 0.48 19.47 -12.00
CA ASN A 336 -0.74 19.92 -12.70
C ASN A 336 -1.38 18.90 -13.67
N LYS A 337 -0.95 17.62 -13.65
CA LYS A 337 -1.60 16.56 -14.42
C LYS A 337 -2.85 16.05 -13.72
N GLU A 338 -3.80 15.56 -14.49
CA GLU A 338 -4.99 14.91 -13.94
C GLU A 338 -4.66 13.52 -13.40
N GLY A 339 -5.35 13.10 -12.34
CA GLY A 339 -5.19 11.80 -11.72
C GLY A 339 -6.51 11.24 -11.22
N VAL A 340 -6.58 9.92 -11.10
CA VAL A 340 -7.76 9.21 -10.62
C VAL A 340 -7.41 8.39 -9.37
N SER A 341 -8.13 8.61 -8.28
CA SER A 341 -8.02 7.82 -7.05
C SER A 341 -9.33 7.10 -6.77
N VAL A 342 -9.34 5.77 -6.91
CA VAL A 342 -10.54 4.96 -6.72
C VAL A 342 -10.41 4.00 -5.55
N CYS A 343 -11.54 3.71 -4.92
CA CYS A 343 -11.66 2.74 -3.83
C CYS A 343 -12.56 1.57 -4.25
N ILE A 344 -12.15 0.34 -3.95
CA ILE A 344 -13.01 -0.83 -4.09
C ILE A 344 -13.51 -1.20 -2.70
N ILE A 345 -14.78 -0.93 -2.42
CA ILE A 345 -15.38 -1.09 -1.10
C ILE A 345 -16.55 -2.07 -1.08
N HIS A 346 -16.86 -2.58 0.10
CA HIS A 346 -18.11 -3.33 0.34
C HIS A 346 -18.99 -2.60 1.38
N GLY A 347 -20.23 -3.04 1.53
CA GLY A 347 -21.25 -2.33 2.31
C GLY A 347 -20.84 -1.97 3.76
N ARG A 348 -19.99 -2.79 4.41
CA ARG A 348 -19.52 -2.53 5.78
C ARG A 348 -18.48 -1.39 5.86
N GLU A 349 -17.84 -1.03 4.76
CA GLU A 349 -16.80 0.01 4.70
C GLU A 349 -17.36 1.42 4.43
N LYS A 350 -18.68 1.57 4.24
CA LYS A 350 -19.33 2.88 3.97
C LYS A 350 -19.03 3.95 5.04
N ASN A 351 -19.00 3.56 6.31
CA ASN A 351 -18.72 4.51 7.38
C ASN A 351 -17.26 5.01 7.34
N LYS A 352 -16.33 4.13 6.95
CA LYS A 352 -14.93 4.47 6.77
C LYS A 352 -14.74 5.41 5.57
N LEU A 353 -15.45 5.15 4.47
CA LEU A 353 -15.46 6.06 3.32
C LEU A 353 -15.95 7.45 3.70
N LYS A 354 -17.03 7.57 4.47
CA LYS A 354 -17.54 8.87 4.97
C LYS A 354 -16.53 9.59 5.88
N ALA A 355 -15.71 8.87 6.64
CA ALA A 355 -14.65 9.48 7.44
C ALA A 355 -13.56 10.06 6.53
N ILE A 356 -13.18 9.34 5.47
CA ILE A 356 -12.25 9.83 4.44
C ILE A 356 -12.82 11.08 3.74
N GLU A 357 -14.10 11.09 3.32
CA GLU A 357 -14.75 12.25 2.70
C GLU A 357 -14.65 13.49 3.58
N ARG A 358 -14.93 13.34 4.90
CA ARG A 358 -14.79 14.44 5.86
C ARG A 358 -13.34 14.91 5.97
N ARG A 359 -12.38 13.99 5.92
CA ARG A 359 -10.95 14.32 6.02
C ARG A 359 -10.44 15.08 4.79
N ILE A 360 -10.86 14.68 3.57
CA ILE A 360 -10.46 15.33 2.33
C ILE A 360 -11.31 16.56 1.97
N GLY A 361 -12.42 16.78 2.66
CA GLY A 361 -13.35 17.89 2.38
C GLY A 361 -14.06 17.78 1.03
N LYS A 362 -14.05 16.60 0.39
CA LYS A 362 -14.69 16.35 -0.90
C LYS A 362 -15.56 15.10 -0.82
N ARG A 363 -16.66 15.07 -1.55
CA ARG A 363 -17.46 13.87 -1.75
C ARG A 363 -16.73 12.92 -2.71
N ILE A 364 -16.74 11.63 -2.39
CA ILE A 364 -16.22 10.56 -3.25
C ILE A 364 -17.39 9.99 -4.04
N GLU A 365 -17.33 10.04 -5.36
CA GLU A 365 -18.44 9.64 -6.23
C GLU A 365 -18.55 8.12 -6.36
N GLU A 366 -19.78 7.62 -6.43
CA GLU A 366 -20.02 6.20 -6.70
C GLU A 366 -19.92 5.93 -8.19
N PHE A 367 -18.94 5.12 -8.58
CA PHE A 367 -18.79 4.66 -9.95
C PHE A 367 -19.45 3.29 -10.10
N LYS A 368 -20.11 3.07 -11.24
CA LYS A 368 -20.61 1.76 -11.60
C LYS A 368 -19.47 0.86 -12.04
N VAL A 369 -19.48 -0.38 -11.56
CA VAL A 369 -18.48 -1.35 -12.01
C VAL A 369 -18.68 -1.58 -13.52
N PRO A 370 -17.63 -1.42 -14.35
CA PRO A 370 -17.74 -1.55 -15.79
C PRO A 370 -18.34 -2.90 -16.20
N THR A 371 -19.26 -2.87 -17.13
CA THR A 371 -19.81 -4.08 -17.73
C THR A 371 -18.82 -4.69 -18.72
N GLY A 372 -18.95 -6.00 -18.99
CA GLY A 372 -18.10 -6.65 -19.99
C GLY A 372 -18.25 -6.01 -21.38
N LYS A 373 -19.45 -5.51 -21.73
CA LYS A 373 -19.68 -4.84 -23.00
C LYS A 373 -18.92 -3.51 -23.10
N GLU A 374 -18.98 -2.67 -22.09
CA GLU A 374 -18.26 -1.38 -22.04
C GLU A 374 -16.74 -1.58 -22.15
N ILE A 375 -16.21 -2.59 -21.45
CA ILE A 375 -14.79 -2.93 -21.52
C ILE A 375 -14.42 -3.38 -22.93
N CYS A 376 -15.20 -4.30 -23.51
CA CYS A 376 -14.97 -4.79 -24.85
C CYS A 376 -15.00 -3.65 -25.89
N GLU A 377 -15.97 -2.77 -25.80
CA GLU A 377 -16.08 -1.62 -26.68
C GLU A 377 -14.87 -0.69 -26.59
N LYS A 378 -14.45 -0.32 -25.37
CA LYS A 378 -13.29 0.56 -25.17
C LYS A 378 -11.97 -0.07 -25.63
N GLN A 379 -11.78 -1.37 -25.37
CA GLN A 379 -10.60 -2.11 -25.84
C GLN A 379 -10.56 -2.24 -27.37
N LEU A 380 -11.71 -2.44 -28.00
CA LEU A 380 -11.81 -2.52 -29.45
C LEU A 380 -11.43 -1.19 -30.11
N PHE A 381 -12.01 -0.07 -29.65
CA PHE A 381 -11.68 1.25 -30.21
C PHE A 381 -10.21 1.58 -30.02
N LYS A 382 -9.62 1.25 -28.86
CA LYS A 382 -8.19 1.44 -28.66
C LYS A 382 -7.31 0.60 -29.60
N LEU A 383 -7.73 -0.64 -29.89
CA LEU A 383 -7.01 -1.44 -30.88
C LEU A 383 -7.04 -0.76 -32.25
N ILE A 384 -8.20 -0.18 -32.64
CA ILE A 384 -8.33 0.57 -33.89
C ILE A 384 -7.43 1.80 -33.89
N ASP A 385 -7.45 2.61 -32.82
CA ASP A 385 -6.58 3.79 -32.67
C ASP A 385 -5.10 3.41 -32.78
N LYS A 386 -4.71 2.27 -32.17
CA LYS A 386 -3.34 1.77 -32.26
C LYS A 386 -2.97 1.39 -33.69
N ILE A 387 -3.89 0.77 -34.44
CA ILE A 387 -3.66 0.40 -35.84
C ILE A 387 -3.51 1.65 -36.71
N GLU A 388 -4.33 2.69 -36.47
CA GLU A 388 -4.24 3.96 -37.20
C GLU A 388 -2.95 4.72 -36.94
N GLN A 389 -2.40 4.60 -35.75
CA GLN A 389 -1.19 5.36 -35.33
C GLN A 389 0.13 4.61 -35.55
N ILE A 390 0.07 3.30 -35.83
CA ILE A 390 1.28 2.51 -36.00
C ILE A 390 2.02 2.97 -37.27
N LYS A 391 3.28 3.30 -37.13
CA LYS A 391 4.14 3.52 -38.28
C LYS A 391 4.62 2.16 -38.79
N VAL A 392 4.27 1.87 -40.01
CA VAL A 392 4.72 0.65 -40.68
C VAL A 392 6.22 0.81 -40.98
N ASP A 393 7.03 -0.15 -40.57
CA ASP A 393 8.42 -0.26 -40.94
C ASP A 393 8.48 -1.00 -42.30
N GLU A 394 8.46 -0.22 -43.37
CA GLU A 394 8.39 -0.75 -44.74
C GLU A 394 9.58 -1.65 -45.03
N ASP A 395 10.78 -1.29 -44.56
CA ASP A 395 12.04 -2.04 -44.80
C ASP A 395 11.98 -3.47 -44.22
N GLN A 396 11.26 -3.68 -43.12
CA GLN A 396 11.09 -5.00 -42.47
C GLN A 396 9.95 -5.83 -43.06
N ILE A 397 8.95 -5.19 -43.62
CA ILE A 397 7.71 -5.87 -44.07
C ILE A 397 7.78 -6.18 -45.57
N ASP A 398 8.43 -5.38 -46.36
CA ASP A 398 8.48 -5.51 -47.82
C ASP A 398 8.98 -6.88 -48.27
N GLU A 399 9.97 -7.46 -47.58
CA GLU A 399 10.49 -8.81 -47.88
C GLU A 399 9.39 -9.90 -47.84
N PHE A 400 8.36 -9.70 -47.01
CA PHE A 400 7.27 -10.69 -46.79
C PHE A 400 5.95 -10.24 -47.43
N PHE A 401 5.85 -8.99 -47.90
CA PHE A 401 4.59 -8.37 -48.26
C PHE A 401 3.92 -9.04 -49.44
N GLU A 402 4.67 -9.39 -50.52
CA GLU A 402 4.14 -10.10 -51.67
C GLU A 402 3.50 -11.45 -51.28
N THR A 403 4.22 -12.24 -50.46
CA THR A 403 3.69 -13.55 -49.98
C THR A 403 2.45 -13.38 -49.09
N ILE A 404 2.41 -12.31 -48.28
CA ILE A 404 1.26 -12.00 -47.42
C ILE A 404 0.09 -11.59 -48.32
N GLN A 405 0.32 -10.74 -49.32
CA GLN A 405 -0.71 -10.25 -50.24
C GLN A 405 -1.34 -11.40 -51.03
N GLU A 406 -0.54 -12.28 -51.64
CA GLU A 406 -1.04 -13.47 -52.36
C GLU A 406 -1.92 -14.35 -51.50
N ARG A 407 -1.56 -14.59 -50.22
CA ARG A 407 -2.36 -15.41 -49.30
C ARG A 407 -3.66 -14.74 -48.87
N LEU A 408 -3.70 -13.42 -48.81
CA LEU A 408 -4.86 -12.66 -48.35
C LEU A 408 -5.75 -12.15 -49.49
N GLU A 409 -5.28 -12.20 -50.77
CA GLU A 409 -6.00 -11.79 -51.95
C GLU A 409 -7.43 -12.39 -52.06
N PRO A 410 -7.66 -13.69 -51.71
CA PRO A 410 -9.01 -14.26 -51.79
C PRO A 410 -10.00 -13.69 -50.76
N MET A 411 -9.53 -12.90 -49.78
CA MET A 411 -10.33 -12.34 -48.71
C MET A 411 -10.86 -10.95 -49.07
N SER A 412 -12.14 -10.71 -48.79
CA SER A 412 -12.67 -9.36 -48.90
C SER A 412 -12.02 -8.46 -47.80
N ARG A 413 -11.94 -7.17 -48.10
CA ARG A 413 -11.47 -6.17 -47.10
C ARG A 413 -12.27 -6.29 -45.79
N GLU A 414 -13.56 -6.57 -45.86
CA GLU A 414 -14.44 -6.74 -44.71
C GLU A 414 -14.06 -7.99 -43.90
N ASP A 415 -13.80 -9.12 -44.56
CA ASP A 415 -13.37 -10.35 -43.90
C ASP A 415 -11.99 -10.22 -43.27
N LEU A 416 -11.08 -9.51 -43.94
CA LEU A 416 -9.77 -9.24 -43.43
C LEU A 416 -9.83 -8.44 -42.12
N ILE A 417 -10.64 -7.35 -42.10
CA ILE A 417 -10.83 -6.53 -40.88
C ILE A 417 -11.46 -7.38 -39.78
N LYS A 418 -12.50 -8.16 -40.07
CA LYS A 418 -13.15 -9.03 -39.08
C LYS A 418 -12.19 -10.06 -38.49
N ARG A 419 -11.36 -10.70 -39.30
CA ARG A 419 -10.37 -11.68 -38.84
C ARG A 419 -9.28 -11.05 -38.06
N PHE A 420 -8.73 -9.92 -38.50
CA PHE A 420 -7.68 -9.19 -37.81
C PHE A 420 -8.14 -8.72 -36.42
N VAL A 421 -9.31 -8.12 -36.34
CA VAL A 421 -9.90 -7.74 -35.06
C VAL A 421 -10.15 -8.98 -34.19
N SER A 422 -10.62 -10.09 -34.78
CA SER A 422 -10.93 -11.32 -34.03
C SER A 422 -9.67 -11.97 -33.42
N VAL A 423 -8.53 -11.93 -34.08
CA VAL A 423 -7.28 -12.52 -33.54
C VAL A 423 -6.89 -11.88 -32.22
N GLU A 424 -6.97 -10.56 -32.13
CA GLU A 424 -6.58 -9.83 -30.92
C GLU A 424 -7.71 -9.78 -29.87
N PHE A 425 -8.96 -9.77 -30.32
CA PHE A 425 -10.10 -9.39 -29.49
C PHE A 425 -10.93 -10.58 -28.96
N ASN A 426 -10.89 -11.75 -29.62
CA ASN A 426 -11.70 -12.92 -29.21
C ASN A 426 -11.44 -13.33 -27.75
N ARG A 427 -10.21 -13.18 -27.25
CA ARG A 427 -9.85 -13.47 -25.85
C ARG A 427 -10.66 -12.62 -24.86
N PHE A 428 -10.86 -11.33 -25.16
CA PHE A 428 -11.66 -10.42 -24.33
C PHE A 428 -13.16 -10.74 -24.46
N LEU A 429 -13.64 -10.93 -25.68
CA LEU A 429 -15.04 -11.28 -25.93
C LEU A 429 -15.46 -12.56 -25.21
N GLU A 430 -14.65 -13.61 -25.28
CA GLU A 430 -14.95 -14.90 -24.66
C GLU A 430 -14.96 -14.81 -23.14
N TYR A 431 -14.01 -14.10 -22.56
CA TYR A 431 -13.95 -13.89 -21.11
C TYR A 431 -15.15 -13.10 -20.58
N TYR A 432 -15.52 -12.00 -21.25
CA TYR A 432 -16.59 -11.13 -20.79
C TYR A 432 -17.99 -11.58 -21.21
N LYS A 433 -18.15 -12.47 -22.20
CA LYS A 433 -19.42 -13.01 -22.64
C LYS A 433 -20.19 -13.75 -21.54
N SER A 434 -19.45 -14.41 -20.65
CA SER A 434 -19.99 -15.15 -19.50
C SER A 434 -19.89 -14.40 -18.16
N ALA A 435 -19.37 -13.17 -18.16
CA ALA A 435 -19.10 -12.44 -16.93
C ALA A 435 -20.38 -11.85 -16.30
N ASN A 436 -20.67 -12.25 -15.07
CA ASN A 436 -21.80 -11.76 -14.29
C ASN A 436 -21.68 -10.25 -13.99
N ASP A 437 -22.82 -9.55 -13.91
CA ASP A 437 -22.87 -8.18 -13.38
C ASP A 437 -22.45 -8.17 -11.92
N LEU A 438 -21.45 -7.32 -11.59
CA LEU A 438 -20.90 -7.15 -10.25
C LEU A 438 -21.60 -6.03 -9.47
N SER A 439 -22.49 -5.27 -10.09
CA SER A 439 -23.21 -4.19 -9.41
C SER A 439 -24.13 -4.75 -8.33
N THR A 440 -24.10 -4.11 -7.14
CA THR A 440 -24.92 -4.56 -6.00
C THR A 440 -26.37 -4.12 -6.10
N GLU A 441 -26.74 -3.28 -7.08
CA GLU A 441 -28.08 -2.70 -7.22
C GLU A 441 -29.12 -3.67 -7.76
N SER A 442 -28.75 -4.62 -8.64
CA SER A 442 -29.72 -5.48 -9.32
C SER A 442 -30.41 -6.48 -8.38
N LYS A 443 -29.73 -6.97 -7.34
CA LYS A 443 -30.29 -7.99 -6.42
C LYS A 443 -31.09 -7.43 -5.23
N ASN A 444 -30.96 -6.13 -4.92
CA ASN A 444 -31.80 -5.53 -3.86
C ASN A 444 -33.20 -5.16 -4.33
N LYS A 445 -33.45 -4.98 -5.64
CA LYS A 445 -34.79 -4.78 -6.18
C LYS A 445 -35.55 -6.10 -6.23
N ASP A 446 -34.91 -7.18 -6.67
CA ASP A 446 -35.53 -8.51 -6.76
C ASP A 446 -35.81 -9.10 -5.37
N ALA A 447 -34.87 -8.99 -4.43
CA ALA A 447 -35.09 -9.43 -3.05
C ALA A 447 -36.15 -8.61 -2.28
N ARG A 448 -36.32 -7.31 -2.61
CA ARG A 448 -37.40 -6.48 -2.05
C ARG A 448 -38.73 -6.75 -2.74
N GLY A 449 -38.73 -7.10 -4.02
CA GLY A 449 -39.93 -7.56 -4.77
C GLY A 449 -40.46 -8.87 -4.19
N GLU A 450 -39.60 -9.90 -4.09
CA GLU A 450 -39.96 -11.21 -3.53
C GLU A 450 -40.35 -11.15 -2.04
N ALA A 451 -39.71 -10.29 -1.25
CA ALA A 451 -40.07 -10.11 0.16
C ALA A 451 -41.42 -9.38 0.33
N ARG A 452 -41.81 -8.52 -0.62
CA ARG A 452 -43.10 -7.83 -0.65
C ARG A 452 -44.21 -8.76 -1.11
N GLU A 453 -43.96 -9.60 -2.13
CA GLU A 453 -44.91 -10.64 -2.57
C GLU A 453 -45.11 -11.71 -1.49
N ARG A 454 -44.07 -12.13 -0.78
CA ARG A 454 -44.20 -13.07 0.36
C ARG A 454 -44.90 -12.47 1.58
N ARG A 455 -44.88 -11.16 1.76
CA ARG A 455 -45.64 -10.47 2.81
C ARG A 455 -47.11 -10.33 2.44
N ASN A 456 -47.44 -9.93 1.19
CA ASN A 456 -48.81 -9.85 0.71
C ASN A 456 -49.48 -11.23 0.65
N SER A 457 -48.73 -12.29 0.33
CA SER A 457 -49.28 -13.66 0.35
C SER A 457 -49.46 -14.27 1.77
N ARG A 458 -48.94 -13.62 2.80
CA ARG A 458 -49.17 -14.03 4.22
C ARG A 458 -50.30 -13.29 4.87
N GLU A 459 -50.59 -12.05 4.48
CA GLU A 459 -51.75 -11.29 4.99
C GLU A 459 -53.10 -11.86 4.55
N ASP A 460 -53.17 -12.52 3.36
CA ASP A 460 -54.39 -13.18 2.84
C ASP A 460 -54.67 -14.57 3.44
N ARG A 461 -53.79 -15.10 4.34
CA ARG A 461 -53.97 -16.42 4.97
C ARG A 461 -54.29 -16.43 6.44
N ASP A 462 -54.23 -15.29 7.14
CA ASP A 462 -54.45 -15.24 8.60
C ASP A 462 -55.91 -14.97 9.01
N ASP A 463 -56.82 -14.83 8.05
CA ASP A 463 -58.26 -14.57 8.40
C ASP A 463 -59.13 -15.84 8.47
N ARG A 464 -58.54 -17.04 8.42
CA ARG A 464 -59.28 -18.29 8.62
C ARG A 464 -58.49 -19.29 9.45
N ARG A 465 -58.51 -19.17 10.77
CA ARG A 465 -58.58 -20.28 11.77
C ARG A 465 -58.27 -19.80 13.17
N GLY A 466 -59.34 -19.44 13.83
CA GLY A 466 -59.35 -19.46 15.30
C GLY A 466 -59.46 -20.89 15.83
N ARG A 467 -58.88 -21.08 17.01
CA ARG A 467 -59.05 -22.18 17.97
C ARG A 467 -58.48 -23.54 17.63
N ARG A 468 -57.37 -23.89 18.31
CA ARG A 468 -57.33 -24.96 19.34
C ARG A 468 -55.93 -25.04 19.97
N ASN A 469 -55.91 -25.01 21.29
CA ASN A 469 -54.80 -25.40 22.18
C ASN A 469 -54.36 -26.83 21.88
N ASP A 470 -53.07 -27.13 21.84
CA ASP A 470 -52.53 -28.10 22.79
C ASP A 470 -50.99 -28.03 22.85
N ARG A 471 -50.45 -28.46 23.98
CA ARG A 471 -49.08 -28.45 24.45
C ARG A 471 -48.18 -29.38 23.60
N GLY A 472 -46.94 -28.98 23.38
CA GLY A 472 -45.91 -29.88 22.87
C GLY A 472 -44.56 -29.15 22.82
N ASP A 473 -43.81 -29.32 23.88
CA ASP A 473 -42.40 -28.95 24.06
C ASP A 473 -41.57 -29.52 22.91
N ARG A 474 -41.00 -28.68 22.04
CA ARG A 474 -39.94 -29.03 21.12
C ARG A 474 -38.86 -27.99 21.18
N ASP A 475 -37.80 -28.37 21.84
CA ASP A 475 -36.48 -27.77 21.96
C ASP A 475 -35.95 -27.37 20.57
N GLU A 476 -36.13 -26.13 20.15
CA GLU A 476 -35.46 -25.55 18.96
C GLU A 476 -34.02 -25.22 19.34
N ARG A 477 -33.10 -26.13 19.01
CA ARG A 477 -31.66 -25.90 19.07
C ARG A 477 -31.30 -24.82 18.02
N LYS A 478 -31.06 -23.60 18.51
CA LYS A 478 -30.42 -22.54 17.73
C LYS A 478 -29.03 -23.05 17.24
N PRO A 479 -28.62 -22.80 15.99
CA PRO A 479 -27.28 -23.15 15.55
C PRO A 479 -26.25 -22.39 16.39
N LYS A 480 -25.32 -23.15 17.03
CA LYS A 480 -24.22 -22.59 17.80
C LYS A 480 -23.33 -21.71 16.92
N ARG A 481 -22.88 -20.57 17.45
CA ARG A 481 -21.91 -19.70 16.77
C ARG A 481 -20.52 -20.33 16.84
N ARG A 482 -19.64 -20.00 15.90
CA ARG A 482 -18.28 -20.51 15.76
C ARG A 482 -17.42 -20.33 17.04
N ASP A 483 -17.77 -19.35 17.88
CA ASP A 483 -17.10 -19.06 19.16
C ASP A 483 -17.52 -20.00 20.31
N ASP A 484 -18.46 -20.91 20.06
CA ASP A 484 -18.99 -21.86 21.07
C ASP A 484 -18.30 -23.25 21.00
N TYR A 485 -17.30 -23.45 20.10
CA TYR A 485 -16.59 -24.72 19.95
C TYR A 485 -15.15 -24.61 20.45
N ASP A 486 -14.72 -25.60 21.21
CA ASP A 486 -13.33 -25.76 21.66
C ASP A 486 -12.62 -26.68 20.63
N PHE A 487 -11.65 -26.14 19.89
CA PHE A 487 -10.99 -26.85 18.81
C PHE A 487 -9.63 -27.43 19.20
N ALA A 488 -9.38 -28.69 18.81
CA ALA A 488 -8.07 -29.32 18.86
C ALA A 488 -7.38 -29.18 17.49
N ARG A 489 -6.13 -28.73 17.47
CA ARG A 489 -5.33 -28.62 16.23
C ARG A 489 -4.54 -29.91 16.00
N PHE A 490 -4.70 -30.48 14.82
CA PHE A 490 -4.03 -31.70 14.37
C PHE A 490 -2.95 -31.37 13.33
N PHE A 491 -1.88 -32.14 13.40
CA PHE A 491 -0.91 -32.31 12.33
C PHE A 491 -1.25 -33.57 11.55
N ILE A 492 -1.13 -33.56 10.22
CA ILE A 492 -1.21 -34.74 9.36
C ILE A 492 -0.08 -34.71 8.33
N ASN A 493 0.61 -35.84 8.14
CA ASN A 493 1.73 -35.97 7.23
C ASN A 493 1.32 -36.13 5.74
N LEU A 494 0.18 -35.56 5.36
CA LEU A 494 -0.31 -35.46 3.99
C LEU A 494 -0.36 -34.01 3.56
N GLY A 495 0.03 -33.75 2.30
CA GLY A 495 0.00 -32.40 1.73
C GLY A 495 -0.45 -32.41 0.26
N THR A 496 -0.30 -31.27 -0.42
CA THR A 496 -0.66 -31.14 -1.84
C THR A 496 0.08 -32.15 -2.73
N LYS A 497 1.31 -32.53 -2.35
CA LYS A 497 2.10 -33.58 -3.05
C LYS A 497 1.39 -34.94 -3.06
N ASN A 498 0.57 -35.24 -2.05
CA ASN A 498 -0.22 -36.44 -1.92
C ASN A 498 -1.63 -36.32 -2.52
N GLY A 499 -1.93 -35.16 -3.15
CA GLY A 499 -3.26 -34.84 -3.68
C GLY A 499 -4.26 -34.48 -2.57
N LEU A 500 -3.79 -34.03 -1.39
CA LEU A 500 -4.67 -33.54 -0.34
C LEU A 500 -5.21 -32.14 -0.71
N ALA A 501 -6.51 -32.00 -0.59
CA ALA A 501 -7.24 -30.73 -0.71
C ALA A 501 -8.25 -30.62 0.44
N PRO A 502 -8.79 -29.44 0.79
CA PRO A 502 -9.74 -29.31 1.89
C PRO A 502 -10.93 -30.27 1.79
N LYS A 503 -11.50 -30.43 0.61
CA LYS A 503 -12.62 -31.37 0.37
C LYS A 503 -12.20 -32.83 0.61
N VAL A 504 -10.98 -33.20 0.18
CA VAL A 504 -10.45 -34.56 0.34
C VAL A 504 -10.18 -34.87 1.81
N LEU A 505 -9.63 -33.88 2.55
CA LEU A 505 -9.40 -34.00 3.99
C LEU A 505 -10.72 -34.21 4.74
N PHE A 506 -11.74 -33.43 4.36
CA PHE A 506 -13.09 -33.54 4.94
C PHE A 506 -13.68 -34.95 4.71
N SER A 507 -13.63 -35.46 3.48
CA SER A 507 -14.09 -36.82 3.14
C SER A 507 -13.35 -37.88 3.94
N LEU A 508 -12.01 -37.77 4.02
CA LEU A 508 -11.17 -38.72 4.78
C LEU A 508 -11.55 -38.76 6.27
N ILE A 509 -11.74 -37.57 6.90
CA ILE A 509 -12.14 -37.48 8.30
C ILE A 509 -13.52 -38.13 8.48
N SER A 510 -14.49 -37.80 7.64
CA SER A 510 -15.85 -38.36 7.71
C SER A 510 -15.88 -39.88 7.49
N GLU A 511 -15.13 -40.39 6.50
CA GLU A 511 -15.05 -41.82 6.19
C GLU A 511 -14.36 -42.62 7.30
N GLN A 512 -13.23 -42.13 7.83
CA GLN A 512 -12.48 -42.85 8.84
C GLN A 512 -13.13 -42.80 10.22
N THR A 513 -13.83 -41.71 10.55
CA THR A 513 -14.51 -41.56 11.84
C THR A 513 -15.95 -42.08 11.84
N GLY A 514 -16.54 -42.29 10.65
CA GLY A 514 -17.95 -42.65 10.49
C GLY A 514 -18.91 -41.53 10.93
N GLN A 515 -18.48 -40.27 10.95
CA GLN A 515 -19.25 -39.14 11.41
C GLN A 515 -19.35 -38.07 10.30
N ALA A 516 -20.57 -37.82 9.82
CA ALA A 516 -20.82 -36.85 8.75
C ALA A 516 -20.86 -35.38 9.20
N ASN A 517 -21.06 -35.13 10.52
CA ASN A 517 -21.29 -33.80 11.08
C ASN A 517 -20.20 -33.38 12.09
N ILE A 518 -18.94 -33.57 11.74
CA ILE A 518 -17.82 -33.07 12.54
C ILE A 518 -17.57 -31.61 12.13
N GLU A 519 -17.62 -30.69 13.11
CA GLU A 519 -17.20 -29.31 12.87
C GLU A 519 -15.69 -29.24 12.74
N ILE A 520 -15.24 -28.69 11.60
CA ILE A 520 -13.83 -28.50 11.27
C ILE A 520 -13.56 -26.98 11.25
N GLY A 521 -12.57 -26.57 12.02
CA GLY A 521 -12.10 -25.19 12.09
C GLY A 521 -11.20 -24.81 10.92
N ASP A 522 -10.05 -24.20 11.21
CA ASP A 522 -9.12 -23.76 10.19
C ASP A 522 -8.32 -24.94 9.61
N ILE A 523 -8.12 -24.91 8.28
CA ILE A 523 -7.36 -25.92 7.54
C ILE A 523 -6.20 -25.24 6.82
N GLU A 524 -4.98 -25.72 7.07
CA GLU A 524 -3.75 -25.24 6.44
C GLU A 524 -3.06 -26.41 5.72
N ILE A 525 -3.09 -26.44 4.38
CA ILE A 525 -2.49 -27.49 3.57
C ILE A 525 -1.16 -27.02 2.98
N LEU A 526 -0.06 -27.66 3.40
CA LEU A 526 1.27 -27.41 2.90
C LEU A 526 1.67 -28.47 1.85
N LYS A 527 2.90 -28.37 1.33
CA LYS A 527 3.35 -29.24 0.24
C LYS A 527 3.45 -30.71 0.64
N THR A 528 3.92 -31.02 1.84
CA THR A 528 4.20 -32.39 2.34
C THR A 528 3.40 -32.77 3.58
N PHE A 529 2.81 -31.83 4.29
CA PHE A 529 2.00 -32.05 5.50
C PHE A 529 0.93 -30.98 5.60
N SER A 530 0.00 -31.14 6.56
CA SER A 530 -1.09 -30.16 6.75
C SER A 530 -1.47 -30.05 8.23
N PHE A 531 -2.12 -28.94 8.58
CA PHE A 531 -2.77 -28.73 9.88
C PHE A 531 -4.27 -28.52 9.67
N PHE A 532 -5.07 -29.00 10.63
CA PHE A 532 -6.50 -28.77 10.64
C PHE A 532 -7.02 -28.76 12.09
N GLU A 533 -8.12 -28.08 12.30
CA GLU A 533 -8.77 -27.94 13.61
C GLU A 533 -10.09 -28.71 13.63
N ILE A 534 -10.35 -29.44 14.73
CA ILE A 534 -11.56 -30.25 14.94
C ILE A 534 -12.10 -29.98 16.33
N ASP A 535 -13.44 -29.98 16.47
CA ASP A 535 -14.11 -29.91 17.76
C ASP A 535 -13.51 -30.93 18.75
N MET A 536 -13.01 -30.46 19.89
CA MET A 536 -12.27 -31.20 20.92
C MET A 536 -12.94 -32.53 21.31
N LYS A 537 -14.26 -32.59 21.30
CA LYS A 537 -15.02 -33.81 21.63
C LYS A 537 -14.79 -34.98 20.65
N TYR A 538 -14.30 -34.70 19.45
CA TYR A 538 -13.97 -35.74 18.45
C TYR A 538 -12.47 -36.00 18.32
N ALA A 539 -11.63 -35.31 19.08
CA ALA A 539 -10.17 -35.37 18.95
C ALA A 539 -9.62 -36.78 19.11
N GLU A 540 -9.96 -37.48 20.20
CA GLU A 540 -9.51 -38.85 20.42
C GLU A 540 -10.01 -39.86 19.35
N LYS A 541 -11.22 -39.62 18.83
CA LYS A 541 -11.80 -40.49 17.80
C LYS A 541 -11.07 -40.33 16.48
N VAL A 542 -10.66 -39.11 16.12
CA VAL A 542 -9.90 -38.81 14.91
C VAL A 542 -8.49 -39.40 15.02
N GLU A 543 -7.80 -39.21 16.13
CA GLU A 543 -6.46 -39.80 16.35
C GLU A 543 -6.45 -41.32 16.21
N LYS A 544 -7.44 -41.98 16.81
CA LYS A 544 -7.59 -43.47 16.68
C LYS A 544 -7.94 -43.91 15.27
N ALA A 545 -8.79 -43.14 14.56
CA ALA A 545 -9.26 -43.48 13.22
C ALA A 545 -8.13 -43.44 12.17
N PHE A 546 -7.17 -42.52 12.34
CA PHE A 546 -6.01 -42.43 11.45
C PHE A 546 -4.84 -43.34 11.85
N SER A 547 -4.90 -44.00 13.02
CA SER A 547 -3.87 -44.94 13.45
C SER A 547 -3.85 -46.20 12.55
N GLY A 548 -2.75 -46.39 11.81
CA GLY A 548 -2.58 -47.51 10.87
C GLY A 548 -3.20 -47.30 9.49
N PHE A 549 -3.89 -46.19 9.23
CA PHE A 549 -4.49 -45.86 7.94
C PHE A 549 -3.44 -45.55 6.87
N ARG A 550 -3.70 -45.95 5.61
CA ARG A 550 -2.88 -45.61 4.45
C ARG A 550 -3.70 -44.86 3.40
N TYR A 551 -3.19 -43.71 2.97
CA TYR A 551 -3.76 -42.95 1.88
C TYR A 551 -2.82 -42.96 0.67
N LYS A 552 -3.28 -43.48 -0.46
CA LYS A 552 -2.48 -43.65 -1.70
C LYS A 552 -1.09 -44.25 -1.44
N GLY A 553 -1.02 -45.30 -0.60
CA GLY A 553 0.21 -46.00 -0.27
C GLY A 553 1.06 -45.36 0.85
N VAL A 554 0.75 -44.14 1.28
CA VAL A 554 1.46 -43.45 2.36
C VAL A 554 0.81 -43.78 3.70
N LYS A 555 1.59 -44.21 4.69
CA LYS A 555 1.11 -44.38 6.07
C LYS A 555 0.78 -43.04 6.65
N VAL A 556 -0.48 -42.82 7.05
CA VAL A 556 -0.96 -41.54 7.61
C VAL A 556 -0.63 -41.50 9.10
N MET A 557 -0.10 -40.35 9.53
CA MET A 557 0.08 -39.98 10.93
C MET A 557 -0.73 -38.71 11.17
N ALA A 558 -1.67 -38.76 12.10
CA ALA A 558 -2.43 -37.60 12.58
C ALA A 558 -2.24 -37.48 14.08
N GLU A 559 -1.71 -36.35 14.54
CA GLU A 559 -1.34 -36.13 15.94
C GLU A 559 -1.86 -34.76 16.42
N ILE A 560 -2.29 -34.67 17.68
CA ILE A 560 -2.69 -33.42 18.28
C ILE A 560 -1.45 -32.56 18.55
N THR A 561 -1.38 -31.37 17.96
CA THR A 561 -0.29 -30.43 18.21
C THR A 561 -0.59 -29.59 19.46
N LYS A 562 0.39 -29.49 20.37
CA LYS A 562 0.31 -28.50 21.47
C LYS A 562 0.46 -27.10 20.89
N SER A 563 -0.65 -26.41 20.61
CA SER A 563 -0.65 -25.03 20.14
C SER A 563 -0.22 -24.07 21.24
N PRO A 564 0.52 -22.98 20.93
CA PRO A 564 0.54 -21.81 21.79
C PRO A 564 -0.85 -21.15 21.74
N LYS A 565 -1.48 -21.01 22.90
CA LYS A 565 -2.80 -20.40 23.06
C LYS A 565 -2.82 -18.98 22.51
N HIS A 566 -3.62 -18.69 21.50
CA HIS A 566 -4.07 -17.35 21.22
C HIS A 566 -5.03 -16.93 22.32
N SER A 567 -4.54 -16.09 23.24
CA SER A 567 -5.29 -15.52 24.33
C SER A 567 -6.21 -14.40 23.84
N GLY A 568 -7.46 -14.68 23.70
CA GLY A 568 -8.56 -13.74 23.60
C GLY A 568 -9.65 -14.13 24.61
N GLY A 569 -9.46 -13.86 25.89
CA GLY A 569 -10.45 -14.08 26.93
C GLY A 569 -10.41 -12.95 27.99
N PRO A 570 -11.53 -12.66 28.71
CA PRO A 570 -11.78 -11.40 29.37
C PRO A 570 -10.93 -11.19 30.64
N LYS A 571 -10.49 -9.94 30.83
CA LYS A 571 -9.74 -9.47 32.00
C LYS A 571 -10.53 -9.66 33.30
N THR A 572 -10.20 -10.67 34.08
CA THR A 572 -10.62 -10.79 35.48
C THR A 572 -9.72 -9.94 36.37
N LYS A 573 -10.31 -9.02 37.10
CA LYS A 573 -9.68 -8.19 38.12
C LYS A 573 -9.12 -9.06 39.24
N VAL A 574 -7.79 -9.11 39.38
CA VAL A 574 -7.14 -9.71 40.57
C VAL A 574 -7.02 -8.64 41.65
N LYS A 575 -7.66 -8.87 42.77
CA LYS A 575 -7.53 -8.10 44.01
C LYS A 575 -6.10 -8.28 44.56
N LYS A 576 -5.38 -7.18 44.72
CA LYS A 576 -4.13 -7.15 45.50
C LYS A 576 -4.40 -7.38 46.96
N SER A 577 -3.95 -8.48 47.55
CA SER A 577 -3.81 -8.67 48.98
C SER A 577 -2.44 -8.16 49.42
N LYS A 578 -2.45 -7.19 50.35
CA LYS A 578 -1.29 -6.71 51.07
C LYS A 578 -0.74 -7.84 51.95
N LYS A 579 0.53 -8.17 51.83
CA LYS A 579 1.30 -8.84 52.90
C LYS A 579 2.48 -8.01 53.31
N SER A 580 2.53 -7.85 54.60
CA SER A 580 3.40 -7.01 55.42
C SER A 580 4.87 -7.42 55.37
N THR A 581 5.70 -6.41 55.40
CA THR A 581 7.14 -6.40 55.62
C THR A 581 7.53 -6.87 57.03
N LYS A 582 8.54 -7.71 57.14
CA LYS A 582 9.38 -7.79 58.34
C LYS A 582 10.85 -7.63 57.97
N ARG A 583 11.43 -6.54 58.48
CA ARG A 583 12.89 -6.25 58.52
C ARG A 583 13.64 -7.37 59.19
N ARG A 584 14.79 -7.74 58.70
CA ARG A 584 15.97 -8.15 59.51
C ARG A 584 17.23 -7.55 58.94
N LYS A 585 17.90 -6.78 59.79
CA LYS A 585 19.30 -6.32 59.74
C LYS A 585 20.25 -7.49 59.98
N LYS A 586 21.41 -7.41 59.39
CA LYS A 586 22.81 -7.71 59.81
C LYS A 586 23.53 -8.41 58.67
N PHE A 587 24.62 -8.09 58.23
CA PHE A 587 25.92 -7.48 58.53
C PHE A 587 26.49 -6.92 57.25
#